data_cba44b1155f3f4b52bd231e61ff7f540
#
_entry.id   cba44b1155f3f4b52bd231e61ff7f540
#
_cell.length_a   1.000
_cell.length_b   1.000
_cell.length_c   1.000
_cell.angle_alpha   90.00
_cell.angle_beta   90.00
_cell.angle_gamma   90.00
#
_symmetry.space_group_name_H-M   'P 1'
#
loop_
_entity.id
_entity.type
_entity.pdbx_description
1 polymer ?
#
loop_
_entity_poly.entity_id
_entity_poly.type
_entity_poly.pdbx_seq_one_letter_code
_entity_poly.pdbx_strand_id
1 'polypeptide(L)'
;MKYIVLLAFVAACSCSAKHGDPGEGSGSVTQVTDPADAIDQKLMIALSQAKNFHHKAKVYMSDGNTAAAIASVREILAIRFPPAPEADDVRNDARALLARLLVGQGQLDEAMNVVKEGLSSPRESFFVANLYTVKGEIHEARAQQLEAQDPTAKAKLVEEHHAAIEAFDQSNRIDKKLQDQLMENR
;
A
#
# COMPACT_ATOMS: atom_id res chain seq x y z
N MET A 1 -14.99 31.80 -38.10
CA MET A 1 -14.05 32.05 -39.23
C MET A 1 -12.65 32.01 -38.65
N LYS A 2 -11.85 31.08 -38.88
CA LYS A 2 -10.77 30.85 -39.82
C LYS A 2 -10.17 29.47 -39.61
N TYR A 3 -10.21 28.76 -40.69
CA TYR A 3 -9.50 27.51 -40.99
C TYR A 3 -8.00 27.74 -41.05
N ILE A 4 -7.24 26.68 -41.01
CA ILE A 4 -5.99 26.41 -41.77
C ILE A 4 -5.24 25.31 -40.95
N VAL A 5 -4.98 24.22 -41.43
CA VAL A 5 -4.52 23.41 -42.56
C VAL A 5 -3.50 22.38 -42.07
N LEU A 6 -3.80 21.18 -42.47
CA LEU A 6 -2.99 19.96 -42.54
C LEU A 6 -1.52 20.21 -42.96
N LEU A 7 -0.59 19.44 -42.40
CA LEU A 7 0.58 18.97 -43.14
C LEU A 7 0.99 17.58 -42.65
N ALA A 8 0.72 16.61 -43.52
CA ALA A 8 1.24 15.25 -43.45
C ALA A 8 2.72 15.23 -43.88
N PHE A 9 3.56 14.55 -43.09
CA PHE A 9 4.88 14.12 -43.56
C PHE A 9 4.95 12.60 -43.49
N VAL A 10 4.82 11.99 -44.66
CA VAL A 10 5.17 10.59 -44.92
C VAL A 10 6.65 10.56 -45.24
N ALA A 11 7.45 9.90 -44.42
CA ALA A 11 8.81 9.52 -44.76
C ALA A 11 8.87 7.99 -44.82
N ALA A 12 8.83 7.48 -46.02
CA ALA A 12 9.14 6.10 -46.35
C ALA A 12 10.65 5.93 -46.30
N CYS A 13 11.15 5.08 -45.40
CA CYS A 13 12.51 4.56 -45.46
C CYS A 13 12.47 3.10 -45.84
N SER A 14 12.71 2.84 -47.12
CA SER A 14 13.06 1.53 -47.66
C SER A 14 14.46 1.16 -47.24
N CYS A 15 14.63 0.07 -46.51
CA CYS A 15 15.95 -0.58 -46.36
C CYS A 15 15.88 -2.02 -46.87
N SER A 16 16.71 -2.24 -47.85
CA SER A 16 17.01 -3.43 -48.63
C SER A 16 17.19 -4.71 -47.82
N ALA A 17 16.55 -5.76 -48.26
CA ALA A 17 16.80 -7.13 -47.89
C ALA A 17 18.18 -7.58 -48.39
N LYS A 18 19.05 -8.05 -47.50
CA LYS A 18 20.15 -8.95 -47.81
C LYS A 18 19.75 -10.38 -47.44
N HIS A 19 19.65 -11.19 -48.46
CA HIS A 19 19.57 -12.65 -48.39
C HIS A 19 20.84 -13.17 -47.71
N GLY A 20 20.70 -13.92 -46.64
CA GLY A 20 21.71 -14.73 -46.00
C GLY A 20 21.08 -16.07 -45.62
N ASP A 21 21.77 -17.12 -45.98
CA ASP A 21 21.50 -18.55 -45.99
C ASP A 21 20.79 -19.13 -44.76
N PRO A 22 20.00 -20.20 -44.87
CA PRO A 22 19.35 -20.88 -43.76
C PRO A 22 20.36 -21.85 -43.09
N GLY A 23 20.95 -21.36 -42.00
CA GLY A 23 21.63 -22.20 -41.03
C GLY A 23 20.63 -22.77 -40.04
N GLU A 24 20.35 -24.08 -40.14
CA GLU A 24 19.66 -24.87 -39.12
C GLU A 24 20.39 -24.76 -37.79
N GLY A 25 19.70 -24.17 -36.83
CA GLY A 25 20.07 -24.09 -35.43
C GLY A 25 18.82 -23.91 -34.59
N SER A 26 17.91 -24.91 -34.62
CA SER A 26 16.76 -24.98 -33.69
C SER A 26 17.27 -25.31 -32.29
N GLY A 27 17.93 -24.34 -31.68
CA GLY A 27 18.15 -24.31 -30.25
C GLY A 27 16.89 -23.75 -29.57
N SER A 28 15.92 -24.61 -29.27
CA SER A 28 14.90 -24.31 -28.29
C SER A 28 15.61 -24.05 -26.96
N VAL A 29 15.92 -22.78 -26.71
CA VAL A 29 16.33 -22.34 -25.37
C VAL A 29 15.07 -22.43 -24.53
N THR A 30 14.82 -23.62 -23.99
CA THR A 30 13.96 -23.77 -22.83
C THR A 30 14.67 -23.01 -21.72
N GLN A 31 14.30 -21.74 -21.52
CA GLN A 31 14.66 -21.02 -20.29
C GLN A 31 14.00 -21.83 -19.16
N VAL A 32 14.80 -22.67 -18.53
CA VAL A 32 14.48 -23.24 -17.23
C VAL A 32 14.63 -22.06 -16.27
N THR A 33 13.56 -21.28 -16.13
CA THR A 33 13.49 -20.23 -15.12
C THR A 33 13.52 -20.96 -13.78
N ASP A 34 14.54 -20.70 -12.97
CA ASP A 34 14.61 -21.18 -11.60
C ASP A 34 13.27 -20.80 -10.91
N PRO A 35 12.64 -21.70 -10.14
CA PRO A 35 11.45 -21.37 -9.39
C PRO A 35 11.60 -20.12 -8.50
N ALA A 36 12.82 -19.85 -7.99
CA ALA A 36 13.16 -18.65 -7.25
C ALA A 36 13.03 -17.38 -8.13
N ASP A 37 13.59 -17.38 -9.34
CA ASP A 37 13.49 -16.27 -10.29
C ASP A 37 12.05 -15.99 -10.69
N ALA A 38 11.22 -17.03 -10.82
CA ALA A 38 9.80 -16.90 -11.13
C ALA A 38 8.99 -16.28 -9.98
N ILE A 39 9.37 -16.56 -8.73
CA ILE A 39 8.77 -15.95 -7.54
C ILE A 39 9.14 -14.47 -7.47
N ASP A 40 10.43 -14.14 -7.66
CA ASP A 40 10.92 -12.77 -7.66
C ASP A 40 10.23 -11.92 -8.73
N GLN A 41 10.08 -12.46 -9.94
CA GLN A 41 9.39 -11.77 -11.02
C GLN A 41 7.90 -11.50 -10.69
N LYS A 42 7.20 -12.49 -10.12
CA LYS A 42 5.80 -12.32 -9.67
C LYS A 42 5.68 -11.27 -8.57
N LEU A 43 6.61 -11.28 -7.62
CA LEU A 43 6.67 -10.28 -6.56
C LEU A 43 6.88 -8.88 -7.13
N MET A 44 7.84 -8.71 -8.04
CA MET A 44 8.11 -7.42 -8.69
C MET A 44 6.91 -6.87 -9.45
N ILE A 45 6.17 -7.73 -10.16
CA ILE A 45 4.94 -7.33 -10.86
C ILE A 45 3.89 -6.87 -9.84
N ALA A 46 3.66 -7.64 -8.77
CA ALA A 46 2.69 -7.31 -7.73
C ALA A 46 3.04 -6.00 -7.01
N LEU A 47 4.32 -5.79 -6.66
CA LEU A 47 4.80 -4.54 -6.06
C LEU A 47 4.63 -3.34 -6.99
N SER A 48 4.88 -3.52 -8.30
CA SER A 48 4.66 -2.47 -9.30
C SER A 48 3.18 -2.09 -9.41
N GLN A 49 2.27 -3.08 -9.42
CA GLN A 49 0.83 -2.84 -9.40
C GLN A 49 0.40 -2.08 -8.13
N ALA A 50 0.86 -2.52 -6.96
CA ALA A 50 0.58 -1.86 -5.69
C ALA A 50 1.05 -0.39 -5.69
N LYS A 51 2.27 -0.13 -6.19
CA LYS A 51 2.79 1.23 -6.35
C LYS A 51 1.89 2.10 -7.21
N ASN A 52 1.40 1.57 -8.34
CA ASN A 52 0.52 2.31 -9.23
C ASN A 52 -0.83 2.65 -8.57
N PHE A 53 -1.44 1.70 -7.85
CA PHE A 53 -2.67 1.97 -7.09
C PHE A 53 -2.44 2.96 -5.95
N HIS A 54 -1.29 2.89 -5.27
CA HIS A 54 -0.94 3.87 -4.23
C HIS A 54 -0.78 5.28 -4.81
N HIS A 55 -0.12 5.45 -5.95
CA HIS A 55 -0.05 6.74 -6.63
C HIS A 55 -1.43 7.25 -7.04
N LYS A 56 -2.28 6.38 -7.59
CA LYS A 56 -3.65 6.72 -7.94
C LYS A 56 -4.46 7.18 -6.72
N ALA A 57 -4.33 6.49 -5.59
CA ALA A 57 -4.96 6.89 -4.35
C ALA A 57 -4.51 8.30 -3.90
N LYS A 58 -3.20 8.59 -3.95
CA LYS A 58 -2.66 9.92 -3.61
C LYS A 58 -3.22 11.03 -4.51
N VAL A 59 -3.36 10.79 -5.80
CA VAL A 59 -3.98 11.76 -6.72
C VAL A 59 -5.43 12.03 -6.30
N TYR A 60 -6.22 10.98 -6.06
CA TYR A 60 -7.61 11.15 -5.61
C TYR A 60 -7.71 11.85 -4.26
N MET A 61 -6.76 11.62 -3.34
CA MET A 61 -6.71 12.35 -2.06
C MET A 61 -6.44 13.84 -2.28
N SER A 62 -5.53 14.19 -3.19
CA SER A 62 -5.25 15.60 -3.53
C SER A 62 -6.43 16.31 -4.19
N ASP A 63 -7.25 15.56 -4.93
CA ASP A 63 -8.48 16.05 -5.56
C ASP A 63 -9.69 16.07 -4.60
N GLY A 64 -9.52 15.66 -3.33
CA GLY A 64 -10.59 15.55 -2.35
C GLY A 64 -11.55 14.38 -2.61
N ASN A 65 -11.25 13.49 -3.56
CA ASN A 65 -12.08 12.34 -3.89
C ASN A 65 -11.73 11.12 -3.00
N THR A 66 -12.12 11.21 -1.73
CA THR A 66 -11.83 10.17 -0.73
C THR A 66 -12.41 8.80 -1.12
N ALA A 67 -13.59 8.74 -1.74
CA ALA A 67 -14.19 7.47 -2.15
C ALA A 67 -13.34 6.75 -3.20
N ALA A 68 -12.84 7.46 -4.21
CA ALA A 68 -11.95 6.90 -5.22
C ALA A 68 -10.57 6.54 -4.65
N ALA A 69 -10.08 7.30 -3.66
CA ALA A 69 -8.86 6.97 -2.94
C ALA A 69 -9.01 5.64 -2.19
N ILE A 70 -10.08 5.46 -1.40
CA ILE A 70 -10.42 4.22 -0.70
C ILE A 70 -10.50 3.03 -1.68
N ALA A 71 -11.21 3.19 -2.79
CA ALA A 71 -11.30 2.15 -3.81
C ALA A 71 -9.91 1.76 -4.35
N SER A 72 -9.05 2.73 -4.63
CA SER A 72 -7.69 2.47 -5.11
C SER A 72 -6.81 1.75 -4.08
N VAL A 73 -6.95 2.07 -2.79
CA VAL A 73 -6.21 1.36 -1.72
C VAL A 73 -6.73 -0.08 -1.54
N ARG A 74 -8.04 -0.30 -1.66
CA ARG A 74 -8.62 -1.65 -1.62
C ARG A 74 -8.11 -2.54 -2.75
N GLU A 75 -7.83 -1.98 -3.94
CA GLU A 75 -7.19 -2.73 -5.04
C GLU A 75 -5.80 -3.25 -4.65
N ILE A 76 -5.02 -2.50 -3.83
CA ILE A 76 -3.73 -3.00 -3.32
C ILE A 76 -3.93 -4.26 -2.46
N LEU A 77 -4.95 -4.25 -1.59
CA LEU A 77 -5.25 -5.38 -0.72
C LEU A 77 -5.78 -6.60 -1.48
N ALA A 78 -6.35 -6.39 -2.66
CA ALA A 78 -6.84 -7.45 -3.55
C ALA A 78 -5.73 -8.12 -4.38
N ILE A 79 -4.53 -7.54 -4.46
CA ILE A 79 -3.41 -8.10 -5.22
C ILE A 79 -2.99 -9.45 -4.60
N ARG A 80 -2.82 -10.45 -5.46
CA ARG A 80 -2.26 -11.75 -5.08
C ARG A 80 -0.74 -11.68 -5.04
N PHE A 81 -0.21 -11.29 -3.90
CA PHE A 81 1.23 -11.33 -3.67
C PHE A 81 1.70 -12.77 -3.43
N PRO A 82 2.89 -13.15 -3.93
CA PRO A 82 3.57 -14.33 -3.44
C PRO A 82 3.95 -14.14 -1.95
N PRO A 83 4.18 -15.23 -1.20
CA PRO A 83 4.60 -15.13 0.19
C PRO A 83 6.00 -14.51 0.29
N ALA A 84 6.07 -13.28 0.79
CA ALA A 84 7.29 -12.53 0.99
C ALA A 84 7.08 -11.46 2.08
N PRO A 85 8.12 -11.12 2.88
CA PRO A 85 8.04 -10.06 3.89
C PRO A 85 7.64 -8.71 3.31
N GLU A 86 8.12 -8.36 2.12
CA GLU A 86 7.82 -7.13 1.41
C GLU A 86 6.34 -7.03 1.03
N ALA A 87 5.72 -8.17 0.71
CA ALA A 87 4.29 -8.24 0.43
C ALA A 87 3.44 -7.90 1.66
N ASP A 88 3.85 -8.39 2.84
CA ASP A 88 3.17 -8.08 4.09
C ASP A 88 3.35 -6.62 4.47
N ASP A 89 4.54 -6.06 4.24
CA ASP A 89 4.81 -4.65 4.47
C ASP A 89 3.94 -3.74 3.59
N VAL A 90 3.82 -4.05 2.30
CA VAL A 90 2.94 -3.31 1.38
C VAL A 90 1.46 -3.43 1.77
N ARG A 91 1.01 -4.62 2.20
CA ARG A 91 -0.36 -4.79 2.70
C ARG A 91 -0.62 -4.00 3.97
N ASN A 92 0.34 -3.96 4.90
CA ASN A 92 0.19 -3.22 6.15
C ASN A 92 0.23 -1.70 5.93
N ASP A 93 1.06 -1.21 5.00
CA ASP A 93 1.02 0.19 4.57
C ASP A 93 -0.33 0.57 3.95
N ALA A 94 -0.84 -0.28 3.05
CA ALA A 94 -2.16 -0.09 2.46
C ALA A 94 -3.29 -0.11 3.51
N ARG A 95 -3.23 -1.00 4.51
CA ARG A 95 -4.19 -1.02 5.62
C ARG A 95 -4.14 0.23 6.47
N ALA A 96 -2.94 0.71 6.80
CA ALA A 96 -2.77 1.96 7.55
C ALA A 96 -3.38 3.16 6.80
N LEU A 97 -3.12 3.26 5.50
CA LEU A 97 -3.70 4.31 4.66
C LEU A 97 -5.23 4.19 4.57
N LEU A 98 -5.75 2.97 4.33
CA LEU A 98 -7.19 2.71 4.27
C LEU A 98 -7.89 3.10 5.58
N ALA A 99 -7.33 2.68 6.71
CA ALA A 99 -7.89 2.99 8.02
C ALA A 99 -7.94 4.50 8.28
N ARG A 100 -6.89 5.26 7.94
CA ARG A 100 -6.90 6.74 8.05
C ARG A 100 -7.97 7.39 7.16
N LEU A 101 -8.14 6.90 5.94
CA LEU A 101 -9.20 7.39 5.04
C LEU A 101 -10.60 7.11 5.62
N LEU A 102 -10.80 5.94 6.22
CA LEU A 102 -12.05 5.55 6.88
C LEU A 102 -12.30 6.40 8.14
N VAL A 103 -11.27 6.69 8.94
CA VAL A 103 -11.36 7.63 10.08
C VAL A 103 -11.84 9.00 9.60
N GLY A 104 -11.26 9.51 8.52
CA GLY A 104 -11.69 10.79 7.92
C GLY A 104 -13.15 10.79 7.42
N GLN A 105 -13.75 9.61 7.19
CA GLN A 105 -15.15 9.42 6.85
C GLN A 105 -16.04 9.09 8.07
N GLY A 106 -15.48 9.06 9.28
CA GLY A 106 -16.20 8.68 10.50
C GLY A 106 -16.51 7.18 10.61
N GLN A 107 -15.95 6.34 9.73
CA GLN A 107 -16.18 4.89 9.69
C GLN A 107 -15.22 4.16 10.64
N LEU A 108 -15.28 4.50 11.94
CA LEU A 108 -14.28 4.11 12.94
C LEU A 108 -14.23 2.60 13.21
N ASP A 109 -15.35 1.89 13.10
CA ASP A 109 -15.40 0.44 13.31
C ASP A 109 -14.78 -0.32 12.15
N GLU A 110 -15.01 0.10 10.91
CA GLU A 110 -14.37 -0.47 9.74
C GLU A 110 -12.86 -0.19 9.77
N ALA A 111 -12.44 1.03 10.11
CA ALA A 111 -11.04 1.39 10.29
C ALA A 111 -10.35 0.48 11.32
N MET A 112 -10.99 0.23 12.47
CA MET A 112 -10.47 -0.66 13.50
C MET A 112 -10.34 -2.10 13.01
N ASN A 113 -11.30 -2.60 12.22
CA ASN A 113 -11.23 -3.96 11.67
C ASN A 113 -10.06 -4.11 10.68
N VAL A 114 -9.86 -3.13 9.81
CA VAL A 114 -8.72 -3.10 8.87
C VAL A 114 -7.38 -3.12 9.61
N VAL A 115 -7.24 -2.34 10.69
CA VAL A 115 -6.05 -2.34 11.53
C VAL A 115 -5.83 -3.68 12.22
N LYS A 116 -6.89 -4.28 12.81
CA LYS A 116 -6.80 -5.59 13.47
C LYS A 116 -6.32 -6.69 12.52
N GLU A 117 -6.77 -6.69 11.26
CA GLU A 117 -6.29 -7.62 10.25
C GLU A 117 -4.78 -7.49 10.02
N GLY A 118 -4.24 -6.28 9.94
CA GLY A 118 -2.80 -6.05 9.80
C GLY A 118 -2.01 -6.47 11.03
N LEU A 119 -2.54 -6.24 12.23
CA LEU A 119 -1.92 -6.60 13.50
C LEU A 119 -2.01 -8.11 13.81
N SER A 120 -2.71 -8.91 13.02
CA SER A 120 -2.75 -10.36 13.17
C SER A 120 -1.43 -11.06 12.77
N SER A 121 -0.56 -10.38 12.03
CA SER A 121 0.77 -10.89 11.67
C SER A 121 1.71 -10.87 12.90
N PRO A 122 2.45 -11.96 13.16
CA PRO A 122 3.39 -12.02 14.27
C PRO A 122 4.69 -11.25 14.00
N ARG A 123 4.94 -10.79 12.78
CA ARG A 123 6.19 -10.12 12.40
C ARG A 123 6.15 -8.65 12.80
N GLU A 124 7.05 -8.24 13.68
CA GLU A 124 7.28 -6.83 13.98
C GLU A 124 8.01 -6.16 12.80
N SER A 125 7.50 -5.01 12.37
CA SER A 125 8.09 -4.16 11.35
C SER A 125 7.65 -2.71 11.57
N PHE A 126 8.32 -1.78 10.92
CA PHE A 126 7.90 -0.38 10.89
C PHE A 126 6.42 -0.22 10.46
N PHE A 127 5.95 -1.04 9.53
CA PHE A 127 4.56 -0.99 9.06
C PHE A 127 3.58 -1.49 10.12
N VAL A 128 3.99 -2.46 10.95
CA VAL A 128 3.20 -2.90 12.11
C VAL A 128 3.18 -1.81 13.20
N ALA A 129 4.31 -1.14 13.46
CA ALA A 129 4.34 0.01 14.37
C ALA A 129 3.38 1.13 13.88
N ASN A 130 3.39 1.43 12.58
CA ASN A 130 2.46 2.41 11.99
C ASN A 130 0.99 1.99 12.13
N LEU A 131 0.65 0.69 12.08
CA LEU A 131 -0.71 0.21 12.36
C LEU A 131 -1.12 0.46 13.82
N TYR A 132 -0.20 0.33 14.77
CA TYR A 132 -0.47 0.71 16.17
C TYR A 132 -0.68 2.22 16.32
N THR A 133 0.08 3.04 15.60
CA THR A 133 -0.19 4.50 15.54
C THR A 133 -1.61 4.78 15.04
N VAL A 134 -2.02 4.15 13.93
CA VAL A 134 -3.38 4.31 13.40
C VAL A 134 -4.44 3.79 14.36
N LYS A 135 -4.15 2.72 15.12
CA LYS A 135 -5.04 2.25 16.19
C LYS A 135 -5.26 3.33 17.24
N GLY A 136 -4.20 4.03 17.66
CA GLY A 136 -4.29 5.17 18.57
C GLY A 136 -5.14 6.30 17.99
N GLU A 137 -4.89 6.68 16.72
CA GLU A 137 -5.68 7.70 16.00
C GLU A 137 -7.19 7.36 15.97
N ILE A 138 -7.55 6.07 15.80
CA ILE A 138 -8.95 5.61 15.82
C ILE A 138 -9.55 5.79 17.21
N HIS A 139 -8.84 5.44 18.29
CA HIS A 139 -9.32 5.65 19.66
C HIS A 139 -9.49 7.13 19.99
N GLU A 140 -8.58 8.01 19.55
CA GLU A 140 -8.76 9.46 19.68
C GLU A 140 -9.98 9.96 18.93
N ALA A 141 -10.22 9.49 17.71
CA ALA A 141 -11.42 9.85 16.93
C ALA A 141 -12.71 9.37 17.61
N ARG A 142 -12.70 8.18 18.24
CA ARG A 142 -13.82 7.68 19.05
C ARG A 142 -14.06 8.53 20.28
N ALA A 143 -13.00 8.94 20.99
CA ALA A 143 -13.09 9.83 22.11
C ALA A 143 -13.73 11.17 21.72
N GLN A 144 -13.27 11.78 20.63
CA GLN A 144 -13.83 13.03 20.09
C GLN A 144 -15.31 12.88 19.70
N GLN A 145 -15.68 11.76 19.05
CA GLN A 145 -17.06 11.49 18.69
C GLN A 145 -17.94 11.31 19.94
N LEU A 146 -17.44 10.58 20.94
CA LEU A 146 -18.13 10.37 22.19
C LEU A 146 -18.34 11.68 22.96
N GLU A 147 -17.31 12.53 23.06
CA GLU A 147 -17.41 13.83 23.72
C GLU A 147 -18.45 14.74 23.05
N ALA A 148 -18.52 14.71 21.71
CA ALA A 148 -19.52 15.48 20.96
C ALA A 148 -20.94 14.96 21.12
N GLN A 149 -21.16 13.66 21.32
CA GLN A 149 -22.46 13.02 21.42
C GLN A 149 -22.97 12.96 22.86
N ASP A 150 -22.12 12.64 23.81
CA ASP A 150 -22.44 12.51 25.24
C ASP A 150 -21.29 13.01 26.14
N PRO A 151 -21.24 14.31 26.40
CA PRO A 151 -20.22 14.90 27.30
C PRO A 151 -20.23 14.33 28.72
N THR A 152 -21.28 13.59 29.11
CA THR A 152 -21.40 12.99 30.45
C THR A 152 -20.75 11.60 30.52
N ALA A 153 -20.41 10.97 29.40
CA ALA A 153 -19.80 9.63 29.30
C ALA A 153 -18.32 9.61 29.71
N LYS A 154 -17.93 10.30 30.77
CA LYS A 154 -16.53 10.50 31.21
C LYS A 154 -15.75 9.21 31.35
N ALA A 155 -16.36 8.13 31.86
CA ALA A 155 -15.68 6.85 32.05
C ALA A 155 -15.25 6.23 30.70
N LYS A 156 -16.16 6.25 29.69
CA LYS A 156 -15.85 5.75 28.35
C LYS A 156 -14.83 6.63 27.64
N LEU A 157 -14.88 7.94 27.84
CA LEU A 157 -13.91 8.87 27.30
C LEU A 157 -12.51 8.57 27.81
N VAL A 158 -12.35 8.33 29.14
CA VAL A 158 -11.10 7.95 29.74
C VAL A 158 -10.62 6.60 29.21
N GLU A 159 -11.48 5.64 29.00
CA GLU A 159 -11.17 4.32 28.40
C GLU A 159 -10.60 4.47 26.98
N GLU A 160 -11.24 5.28 26.13
CA GLU A 160 -10.73 5.52 24.76
C GLU A 160 -9.39 6.25 24.78
N HIS A 161 -9.18 7.24 25.65
CA HIS A 161 -7.87 7.90 25.79
C HIS A 161 -6.78 6.93 26.27
N HIS A 162 -7.06 6.05 27.24
CA HIS A 162 -6.12 5.04 27.69
C HIS A 162 -5.75 4.06 26.56
N ALA A 163 -6.75 3.62 25.78
CA ALA A 163 -6.53 2.72 24.65
C ALA A 163 -5.68 3.39 23.54
N ALA A 164 -5.86 4.70 23.32
CA ALA A 164 -5.01 5.46 22.41
C ALA A 164 -3.55 5.51 22.90
N ILE A 165 -3.32 5.86 24.15
CA ILE A 165 -1.98 5.93 24.75
C ILE A 165 -1.29 4.56 24.67
N GLU A 166 -1.99 3.47 25.04
CA GLU A 166 -1.45 2.11 24.96
C GLU A 166 -1.03 1.74 23.53
N ALA A 167 -1.82 2.13 22.52
CA ALA A 167 -1.51 1.88 21.14
C ALA A 167 -0.26 2.67 20.68
N PHE A 168 -0.13 3.95 21.03
CA PHE A 168 1.05 4.75 20.72
C PHE A 168 2.30 4.22 21.43
N ASP A 169 2.19 3.80 22.68
CA ASP A 169 3.28 3.18 23.43
C ASP A 169 3.75 1.88 22.79
N GLN A 170 2.83 1.08 22.24
CA GLN A 170 3.18 -0.13 21.52
C GLN A 170 3.90 0.17 20.21
N SER A 171 3.47 1.19 19.46
CA SER A 171 4.18 1.67 18.28
C SER A 171 5.62 2.05 18.61
N ASN A 172 5.80 2.92 19.62
CA ASN A 172 7.11 3.39 20.07
C ASN A 172 8.03 2.24 20.53
N ARG A 173 7.49 1.22 21.21
CA ARG A 173 8.26 0.04 21.63
C ARG A 173 8.80 -0.76 20.45
N ILE A 174 7.98 -0.95 19.42
CA ILE A 174 8.40 -1.66 18.21
C ILE A 174 9.48 -0.86 17.48
N ASP A 175 9.26 0.44 17.27
CA ASP A 175 10.22 1.31 16.58
C ASP A 175 11.56 1.36 17.30
N LYS A 176 11.55 1.48 18.63
CA LYS A 176 12.77 1.45 19.44
C LYS A 176 13.51 0.11 19.28
N LYS A 177 12.80 -1.01 19.37
CA LYS A 177 13.40 -2.35 19.19
C LYS A 177 14.05 -2.50 17.82
N LEU A 178 13.37 -2.05 16.75
CA LEU A 178 13.90 -2.09 15.39
C LEU A 178 15.14 -1.19 15.27
N GLN A 179 15.13 -0.02 15.87
CA GLN A 179 16.27 0.89 15.88
C GLN A 179 17.48 0.27 16.60
N ASP A 180 17.29 -0.32 17.78
CA ASP A 180 18.35 -0.98 18.55
C ASP A 180 18.99 -2.11 17.74
N GLN A 181 18.17 -2.95 17.06
CA GLN A 181 18.66 -4.01 16.17
C GLN A 181 19.50 -3.49 15.00
N LEU A 182 19.14 -2.35 14.41
CA LEU A 182 19.91 -1.73 13.32
C LEU A 182 21.24 -1.15 13.80
N MET A 183 21.33 -0.73 15.06
CA MET A 183 22.57 -0.20 15.65
C MET A 183 23.52 -1.32 16.05
N GLU A 184 23.02 -2.47 16.52
CA GLU A 184 23.82 -3.64 16.91
C GLU A 184 24.45 -4.35 15.70
N ASN A 185 23.83 -4.26 14.51
CA ASN A 185 24.30 -4.89 13.28
C ASN A 185 25.30 -4.03 12.48
N ARG A 186 25.81 -2.96 13.04
CA ARG A 186 26.86 -2.08 12.47
C ARG A 186 28.21 -2.35 13.07
#